data_2c8a9a89df103f07496745ed9369f1a2
#
_entry.id   2c8a9a89df103f07496745ed9369f1a2
#
_cell.length_a   1.000
_cell.length_b   1.000
_cell.length_c   1.000
_cell.angle_alpha   90.00
_cell.angle_beta   90.00
_cell.angle_gamma   90.00
#
_symmetry.space_group_name_H-M   'P 1'
#
loop_
_entity.id
_entity.type
_entity.pdbx_description
1 polymer ?
#
loop_
_entity_poly.entity_id
_entity_poly.type
_entity_poly.pdbx_seq_one_letter_code
_entity_poly.pdbx_strand_id
1 'polypeptide(L)'
;MVLERGADVEKRKSDVDHFWETGVLNPDSNVQFGEGGAGTFSDGKLNTLVKDKNGRNRFVLETFVKFGAAEDILYVQKPHIGTDILIEVVRKMREEILRLGGEFSFHSQVTDLLVEQHCLQVNGTEEIPAGVAVFAIGHSARD
;
A
#
# COMPACT_ATOMS: atom_id res chain seq x y z
N MET A 1 0.70 -5.25 -13.16
CA MET A 1 1.87 -5.18 -12.25
C MET A 1 1.65 -4.08 -11.23
N VAL A 2 2.07 -4.26 -9.99
CA VAL A 2 2.14 -3.26 -8.93
C VAL A 2 3.61 -2.96 -8.65
N LEU A 3 3.99 -1.68 -8.69
CA LEU A 3 5.34 -1.21 -8.34
C LEU A 3 5.29 -0.55 -6.98
N GLU A 4 6.10 -0.98 -6.04
CA GLU A 4 6.23 -0.42 -4.70
C GLU A 4 7.69 -0.04 -4.45
N ARG A 5 7.92 1.21 -4.05
CA ARG A 5 9.26 1.71 -3.72
C ARG A 5 9.90 0.97 -2.56
N GLY A 6 9.10 0.65 -1.54
CA GLY A 6 9.57 -0.01 -0.32
C GLY A 6 9.52 -1.54 -0.40
N ALA A 7 9.60 -2.15 0.76
CA ALA A 7 9.53 -3.59 0.93
C ALA A 7 8.07 -4.11 1.01
N ASP A 8 7.91 -5.43 0.91
CA ASP A 8 6.69 -6.12 1.29
C ASP A 8 6.36 -5.88 2.77
N VAL A 9 5.10 -6.14 3.15
CA VAL A 9 4.59 -5.78 4.47
C VAL A 9 5.29 -6.54 5.60
N GLU A 10 5.76 -7.75 5.37
CA GLU A 10 6.47 -8.57 6.36
C GLU A 10 7.89 -8.00 6.62
N LYS A 11 8.63 -7.71 5.56
CA LYS A 11 9.95 -7.08 5.67
C LYS A 11 9.84 -5.67 6.24
N ARG A 12 8.85 -4.91 5.80
CA ARG A 12 8.54 -3.58 6.31
C ARG A 12 8.27 -3.59 7.81
N LYS A 13 7.53 -4.60 8.33
CA LYS A 13 7.34 -4.75 9.77
C LYS A 13 8.69 -4.86 10.50
N SER A 14 9.59 -5.69 10.00
CA SER A 14 10.92 -5.84 10.56
C SER A 14 11.73 -4.53 10.53
N ASP A 15 11.64 -3.75 9.44
CA ASP A 15 12.33 -2.46 9.32
C ASP A 15 11.77 -1.41 10.29
N VAL A 16 10.45 -1.42 10.50
CA VAL A 16 9.79 -0.54 11.49
C VAL A 16 10.16 -0.93 12.92
N ASP A 17 10.14 -2.22 13.25
CA ASP A 17 10.54 -2.73 14.57
C ASP A 17 12.02 -2.34 14.84
N HIS A 18 12.91 -2.53 13.87
CA HIS A 18 14.32 -2.15 13.97
C HIS A 18 14.50 -0.64 14.21
N PHE A 19 13.72 0.19 13.51
CA PHE A 19 13.73 1.64 13.74
C PHE A 19 13.33 2.00 15.18
N TRP A 20 12.30 1.37 15.71
CA TRP A 20 11.85 1.65 17.08
C TRP A 20 12.86 1.18 18.14
N GLU A 21 13.60 0.11 17.87
CA GLU A 21 14.62 -0.42 18.78
C GLU A 21 15.93 0.37 18.74
N THR A 22 16.34 0.83 17.56
CA THR A 22 17.70 1.35 17.34
C THR A 22 17.76 2.85 16.98
N GLY A 23 16.63 3.42 16.54
CA GLY A 23 16.57 4.77 15.96
C GLY A 23 17.13 4.87 14.52
N VAL A 24 17.52 3.75 13.91
CA VAL A 24 18.06 3.72 12.54
C VAL A 24 16.94 3.61 11.53
N LEU A 25 16.68 4.69 10.79
CA LEU A 25 15.65 4.75 9.77
C LEU A 25 16.12 4.14 8.44
N ASN A 26 15.32 3.22 7.87
CA ASN A 26 15.43 2.84 6.48
C ASN A 26 14.61 3.85 5.63
N PRO A 27 15.22 4.64 4.73
CA PRO A 27 14.52 5.67 3.98
C PRO A 27 13.49 5.11 2.98
N ASP A 28 13.66 3.88 2.52
CA ASP A 28 12.82 3.27 1.50
C ASP A 28 11.75 2.32 2.07
N SER A 29 11.91 1.86 3.31
CA SER A 29 10.98 0.94 3.98
C SER A 29 10.82 1.33 5.46
N ASN A 30 9.70 1.94 5.82
CA ASN A 30 9.46 2.51 7.14
C ASN A 30 7.96 2.71 7.41
N VAL A 31 7.60 3.51 8.41
CA VAL A 31 6.19 3.81 8.74
C VAL A 31 5.42 4.55 7.64
N GLN A 32 6.10 5.17 6.67
CA GLN A 32 5.46 5.89 5.54
C GLN A 32 5.50 5.11 4.24
N PHE A 33 6.64 4.45 3.95
CA PHE A 33 6.92 3.79 2.68
C PHE A 33 6.96 2.27 2.82
N GLY A 34 6.51 1.60 1.78
CA GLY A 34 6.39 0.16 1.69
C GLY A 34 4.94 -0.29 1.51
N GLU A 35 4.76 -1.56 1.25
CA GLU A 35 3.46 -2.17 0.97
C GLU A 35 2.41 -1.83 2.03
N GLY A 36 1.22 -1.46 1.58
CA GLY A 36 0.10 -1.04 2.41
C GLY A 36 0.09 0.44 2.79
N GLY A 37 1.16 1.20 2.47
CA GLY A 37 1.24 2.64 2.71
C GLY A 37 1.28 3.03 4.19
N ALA A 38 1.21 4.34 4.48
CA ALA A 38 1.33 4.88 5.83
C ALA A 38 0.23 4.39 6.80
N GLY A 39 -0.94 3.99 6.29
CA GLY A 39 -2.06 3.51 7.11
C GLY A 39 -1.76 2.22 7.87
N THR A 40 -0.93 1.33 7.30
CA THR A 40 -0.66 0.01 7.87
C THR A 40 0.05 0.06 9.22
N PHE A 41 0.97 1.01 9.40
CA PHE A 41 1.77 1.17 10.63
C PHE A 41 1.39 2.43 11.42
N SER A 42 0.20 2.95 11.20
CA SER A 42 -0.39 4.04 11.98
C SER A 42 -1.32 3.50 13.07
N ASP A 43 -2.21 4.36 13.58
CA ASP A 43 -3.19 3.96 14.59
C ASP A 43 -4.39 3.16 14.03
N GLY A 44 -4.37 2.79 12.74
CA GLY A 44 -5.37 1.93 12.11
C GLY A 44 -6.76 2.54 11.93
N LYS A 45 -6.89 3.84 12.11
CA LYS A 45 -8.17 4.54 11.93
C LYS A 45 -8.53 4.65 10.45
N LEU A 46 -9.73 4.20 10.09
CA LEU A 46 -10.27 4.27 8.72
C LEU A 46 -11.25 5.45 8.59
N ASN A 47 -10.81 6.65 8.94
CA ASN A 47 -11.64 7.83 8.89
C ASN A 47 -11.53 8.55 7.54
N THR A 48 -12.67 8.93 6.98
CA THR A 48 -12.73 9.78 5.79
C THR A 48 -13.83 10.81 5.93
N LEU A 49 -13.60 12.01 5.41
CA LEU A 49 -14.61 13.06 5.29
C LEU A 49 -15.36 12.99 3.95
N VAL A 50 -14.98 12.08 3.06
CA VAL A 50 -15.61 11.91 1.75
C VAL A 50 -16.98 11.29 1.92
N LYS A 51 -18.02 11.92 1.34
CA LYS A 51 -19.37 11.35 1.28
C LYS A 51 -19.39 10.20 0.27
N ASP A 52 -19.79 9.03 0.72
CA ASP A 52 -19.82 7.82 -0.11
C ASP A 52 -21.06 7.74 -0.99
N LYS A 53 -21.18 8.65 -1.95
CA LYS A 53 -22.33 8.72 -2.87
C LYS A 53 -22.46 7.48 -3.78
N ASN A 54 -21.37 6.78 -4.04
CA ASN A 54 -21.28 5.70 -5.02
C ASN A 54 -20.96 4.33 -4.38
N GLY A 55 -20.96 4.21 -3.06
CA GLY A 55 -20.63 2.98 -2.34
C GLY A 55 -19.16 2.55 -2.42
N ARG A 56 -18.24 3.45 -2.81
CA ARG A 56 -16.82 3.10 -2.99
C ARG A 56 -16.12 2.88 -1.65
N ASN A 57 -16.43 3.70 -0.65
CA ASN A 57 -15.88 3.48 0.70
C ASN A 57 -16.40 2.16 1.27
N ARG A 58 -17.68 1.87 1.07
CA ARG A 58 -18.28 0.61 1.47
C ARG A 58 -17.59 -0.57 0.81
N PHE A 59 -17.36 -0.51 -0.49
CA PHE A 59 -16.62 -1.53 -1.25
C PHE A 59 -15.22 -1.79 -0.68
N VAL A 60 -14.48 -0.73 -0.31
CA VAL A 60 -13.14 -0.87 0.31
C VAL A 60 -13.23 -1.58 1.65
N LEU A 61 -14.17 -1.20 2.52
CA LEU A 61 -14.35 -1.85 3.83
C LEU A 61 -14.76 -3.32 3.68
N GLU A 62 -15.68 -3.64 2.77
CA GLU A 62 -16.09 -5.02 2.45
C GLU A 62 -14.89 -5.84 1.92
N THR A 63 -14.02 -5.20 1.14
CA THR A 63 -12.78 -5.83 0.68
C THR A 63 -11.87 -6.15 1.85
N PHE A 64 -11.67 -5.24 2.80
CA PHE A 64 -10.87 -5.52 3.99
C PHE A 64 -11.46 -6.66 4.83
N VAL A 65 -12.78 -6.70 5.01
CA VAL A 65 -13.46 -7.81 5.70
C VAL A 65 -13.23 -9.14 4.97
N LYS A 66 -13.37 -9.14 3.64
CA LYS A 66 -13.08 -10.33 2.81
C LYS A 66 -11.67 -10.89 3.05
N PHE A 67 -10.70 -10.02 3.32
CA PHE A 67 -9.31 -10.41 3.57
C PHE A 67 -8.93 -10.53 5.05
N GLY A 68 -9.87 -10.40 5.97
CA GLY A 68 -9.70 -10.78 7.37
C GLY A 68 -9.86 -9.68 8.41
N ALA A 69 -10.28 -8.48 8.01
CA ALA A 69 -10.72 -7.48 8.98
C ALA A 69 -12.04 -7.88 9.63
N ALA A 70 -12.29 -7.40 10.85
CA ALA A 70 -13.53 -7.65 11.56
C ALA A 70 -14.73 -6.98 10.85
N GLU A 71 -15.89 -7.64 10.87
CA GLU A 71 -17.10 -7.15 10.20
C GLU A 71 -17.65 -5.84 10.80
N ASP A 72 -17.29 -5.53 12.04
CA ASP A 72 -17.75 -4.34 12.73
C ASP A 72 -17.32 -3.03 12.05
N ILE A 73 -16.22 -3.04 11.27
CA ILE A 73 -15.78 -1.88 10.49
C ILE A 73 -16.84 -1.41 9.48
N LEU A 74 -17.81 -2.24 9.14
CA LEU A 74 -18.86 -1.93 8.18
C LEU A 74 -19.98 -1.04 8.76
N TYR A 75 -20.11 -0.99 10.08
CA TYR A 75 -21.22 -0.28 10.75
C TYR A 75 -20.81 0.61 11.92
N VAL A 76 -19.58 0.52 12.39
CA VAL A 76 -19.06 1.41 13.44
C VAL A 76 -18.75 2.79 12.86
N GLN A 77 -19.10 3.86 13.60
CA GLN A 77 -18.93 5.24 13.13
C GLN A 77 -17.47 5.65 12.88
N LYS A 78 -16.53 5.07 13.61
CA LYS A 78 -15.09 5.33 13.50
C LYS A 78 -14.35 3.99 13.43
N PRO A 79 -14.41 3.32 12.27
CA PRO A 79 -13.80 2.02 12.15
C PRO A 79 -12.29 2.07 12.37
N HIS A 80 -11.80 1.05 13.03
CA HIS A 80 -10.40 0.88 13.38
C HIS A 80 -9.98 -0.56 13.09
N ILE A 81 -8.84 -0.73 12.42
CA ILE A 81 -8.22 -2.04 12.21
C ILE A 81 -6.83 -1.99 12.84
N GLY A 82 -6.54 -2.87 13.79
CA GLY A 82 -5.22 -2.96 14.40
C GLY A 82 -4.11 -3.23 13.37
N THR A 83 -2.92 -2.76 13.66
CA THR A 83 -1.74 -2.92 12.77
C THR A 83 -1.49 -4.37 12.39
N ASP A 84 -1.57 -5.29 13.33
CA ASP A 84 -1.34 -6.72 13.09
C ASP A 84 -2.36 -7.30 12.10
N ILE A 85 -3.63 -6.90 12.23
CA ILE A 85 -4.69 -7.33 11.32
C ILE A 85 -4.50 -6.69 9.94
N LEU A 86 -4.10 -5.40 9.87
CA LEU A 86 -3.85 -4.73 8.59
C LEU A 86 -2.69 -5.38 7.82
N ILE A 87 -1.62 -5.77 8.49
CA ILE A 87 -0.51 -6.51 7.90
C ILE A 87 -1.03 -7.78 7.21
N GLU A 88 -1.86 -8.57 7.91
CA GLU A 88 -2.45 -9.79 7.36
C GLU A 88 -3.42 -9.51 6.20
N VAL A 89 -4.23 -8.48 6.29
CA VAL A 89 -5.16 -8.08 5.22
C VAL A 89 -4.37 -7.71 3.95
N VAL A 90 -3.34 -6.87 4.09
CA VAL A 90 -2.50 -6.43 2.97
C VAL A 90 -1.78 -7.61 2.33
N ARG A 91 -1.18 -8.49 3.13
CA ARG A 91 -0.53 -9.72 2.64
C ARG A 91 -1.48 -10.59 1.84
N LYS A 92 -2.67 -10.87 2.36
CA LYS A 92 -3.69 -11.69 1.68
C LYS A 92 -4.21 -11.04 0.39
N MET A 93 -4.33 -9.71 0.36
CA MET A 93 -4.69 -8.98 -0.86
C MET A 93 -3.61 -9.13 -1.93
N ARG A 94 -2.33 -9.04 -1.59
CA ARG A 94 -1.22 -9.32 -2.49
C ARG A 94 -1.27 -10.75 -3.02
N GLU A 95 -1.44 -11.74 -2.13
CA GLU A 95 -1.53 -13.16 -2.50
C GLU A 95 -2.68 -13.41 -3.49
N GLU A 96 -3.83 -12.75 -3.30
CA GLU A 96 -4.95 -12.88 -4.22
C GLU A 96 -4.65 -12.25 -5.58
N ILE A 97 -3.97 -11.09 -5.62
CA ILE A 97 -3.53 -10.47 -6.88
C ILE A 97 -2.57 -11.39 -7.63
N LEU A 98 -1.60 -11.98 -6.93
CA LEU A 98 -0.66 -12.95 -7.51
C LEU A 98 -1.39 -14.20 -8.03
N ARG A 99 -2.34 -14.73 -7.25
CA ARG A 99 -3.18 -15.88 -7.66
C ARG A 99 -3.99 -15.60 -8.94
N LEU A 100 -4.40 -14.35 -9.13
CA LEU A 100 -5.12 -13.89 -10.32
C LEU A 100 -4.21 -13.56 -11.52
N GLY A 101 -2.91 -13.80 -11.42
CA GLY A 101 -1.93 -13.54 -12.47
C GLY A 101 -1.38 -12.11 -12.48
N GLY A 102 -1.62 -11.34 -11.41
CA GLY A 102 -0.95 -10.05 -11.21
C GLY A 102 0.50 -10.24 -10.77
N GLU A 103 1.25 -9.14 -10.79
CA GLU A 103 2.66 -9.12 -10.42
C GLU A 103 2.95 -8.00 -9.45
N PHE A 104 3.91 -8.21 -8.55
CA PHE A 104 4.45 -7.18 -7.65
C PHE A 104 5.95 -7.05 -7.85
N SER A 105 6.42 -5.81 -7.88
CA SER A 105 7.85 -5.49 -7.84
C SER A 105 8.10 -4.53 -6.69
N PHE A 106 8.78 -5.02 -5.66
CA PHE A 106 9.24 -4.23 -4.52
C PHE A 106 10.58 -3.58 -4.80
N HIS A 107 10.96 -2.58 -4.00
CA HIS A 107 12.17 -1.77 -4.21
C HIS A 107 12.22 -1.15 -5.62
N SER A 108 11.04 -0.80 -6.14
CA SER A 108 10.81 -0.32 -7.50
C SER A 108 10.23 1.08 -7.48
N GLN A 109 11.12 2.07 -7.38
CA GLN A 109 10.74 3.48 -7.39
C GLN A 109 10.50 3.94 -8.83
N VAL A 110 9.30 4.40 -9.14
CA VAL A 110 9.04 5.09 -10.41
C VAL A 110 9.70 6.47 -10.34
N THR A 111 10.67 6.71 -11.20
CA THR A 111 11.48 7.93 -11.23
C THR A 111 11.09 8.89 -12.34
N ASP A 112 10.45 8.40 -13.39
CA ASP A 112 9.96 9.24 -14.49
C ASP A 112 8.80 8.57 -15.24
N LEU A 113 8.03 9.39 -15.97
CA LEU A 113 6.96 8.97 -16.85
C LEU A 113 7.29 9.36 -18.28
N LEU A 114 7.73 8.39 -19.07
CA LEU A 114 8.09 8.56 -20.48
C LEU A 114 6.83 8.44 -21.36
N VAL A 115 6.04 9.51 -21.42
CA VAL A 115 4.70 9.49 -22.02
C VAL A 115 4.74 9.12 -23.50
N GLU A 116 5.68 9.68 -24.26
CA GLU A 116 5.80 9.43 -25.71
C GLU A 116 6.20 7.98 -26.03
N GLN A 117 6.96 7.36 -25.13
CA GLN A 117 7.41 5.97 -25.24
C GLN A 117 6.41 4.97 -24.63
N HIS A 118 5.35 5.46 -23.97
CA HIS A 118 4.43 4.63 -23.19
C HIS A 118 5.14 3.73 -22.17
N CYS A 119 6.11 4.30 -21.45
CA CYS A 119 6.93 3.62 -20.46
C CYS A 119 6.97 4.36 -19.11
N LEU A 120 7.18 3.62 -18.04
CA LEU A 120 7.60 4.12 -16.74
C LEU A 120 9.11 3.87 -16.59
N GLN A 121 9.85 4.89 -16.15
CA GLN A 121 11.23 4.68 -15.73
C GLN A 121 11.25 4.27 -14.26
N VAL A 122 11.94 3.19 -13.95
CA VAL A 122 12.06 2.64 -12.61
C VAL A 122 13.51 2.64 -12.18
N ASN A 123 13.77 3.07 -10.95
CA ASN A 123 15.11 3.12 -10.36
C ASN A 123 16.14 3.90 -11.23
N GLY A 124 15.66 4.83 -12.03
CA GLY A 124 16.49 5.69 -12.89
C GLY A 124 17.01 5.02 -14.17
N THR A 125 16.84 3.73 -14.37
CA THR A 125 17.47 3.00 -15.49
C THR A 125 16.57 1.99 -16.19
N GLU A 126 15.62 1.39 -15.50
CA GLU A 126 14.74 0.36 -16.06
C GLU A 126 13.51 1.01 -16.70
N GLU A 127 13.16 0.61 -17.91
CA GLU A 127 11.96 1.06 -18.60
C GLU A 127 10.92 -0.06 -18.63
N ILE A 128 9.74 0.21 -18.08
CA ILE A 128 8.61 -0.73 -18.04
C ILE A 128 7.50 -0.20 -18.95
N PRO A 129 7.14 -0.92 -20.02
CA PRO A 129 6.04 -0.54 -20.89
C PRO A 129 4.71 -0.51 -20.13
N ALA A 130 3.94 0.58 -20.30
CA ALA A 130 2.67 0.76 -19.64
C ALA A 130 1.65 1.45 -20.54
N GLY A 131 0.60 0.75 -20.95
CA GLY A 131 -0.52 1.36 -21.68
C GLY A 131 -1.41 2.25 -20.81
N VAL A 132 -1.49 1.93 -19.50
CA VAL A 132 -2.18 2.71 -18.48
C VAL A 132 -1.38 2.63 -17.18
N ALA A 133 -1.17 3.75 -16.53
CA ALA A 133 -0.57 3.82 -15.21
C ALA A 133 -1.53 4.48 -14.21
N VAL A 134 -1.64 3.90 -12.99
CA VAL A 134 -2.41 4.46 -11.90
C VAL A 134 -1.45 4.83 -10.78
N PHE A 135 -1.37 6.11 -10.45
CA PHE A 135 -0.54 6.61 -9.37
C PHE A 135 -1.32 6.64 -8.06
N ALA A 136 -0.92 5.80 -7.12
CA ALA A 136 -1.48 5.71 -5.76
C ALA A 136 -0.37 5.90 -4.71
N ILE A 137 0.52 6.85 -4.96
CA ILE A 137 1.80 7.08 -4.28
C ILE A 137 1.68 7.76 -2.90
N GLY A 138 0.47 8.13 -2.51
CA GLY A 138 0.22 8.77 -1.23
C GLY A 138 0.68 10.23 -1.15
N HIS A 139 0.51 10.84 0.03
CA HIS A 139 0.76 12.27 0.23
C HIS A 139 2.25 12.61 0.37
N SER A 140 3.06 11.67 0.85
CA SER A 140 4.48 11.91 1.17
C SER A 140 5.42 11.76 -0.03
N ALA A 141 4.97 11.19 -1.12
CA ALA A 141 5.74 11.08 -2.37
C ALA A 141 5.65 12.41 -3.13
N ARG A 142 6.60 13.32 -2.86
CA ARG A 142 6.64 14.67 -3.45
C ARG A 142 7.87 14.91 -4.32
N ASP A 143 8.79 14.02 -4.36
CA ASP A 143 10.09 14.03 -5.03
C ASP A 143 10.13 13.06 -6.21
#